data_a0de24db82962a2ad0bf725ec551df36
#
_entry.id   a0de24db82962a2ad0bf725ec551df36
#
_cell.length_a   1.000
_cell.length_b   1.000
_cell.length_c   1.000
_cell.angle_alpha   90.00
_cell.angle_beta   90.00
_cell.angle_gamma   90.00
#
_symmetry.space_group_name_H-M   'P 1'
#
loop_
_entity.id
_entity.type
_entity.pdbx_description
1 polymer ?
#
loop_
_entity_poly.entity_id
_entity_poly.type
_entity_poly.pdbx_seq_one_letter_code
_entity_poly.pdbx_strand_id
1 'polypeptide(L)'
;TELIVHRAIYKATPALAVVHAHPRVAIALSLSRDEIVPIDNEGSYLLKKVPVVSVEFASGTRQMAETLADALKSYKIVFLRGHGSFATGQTLDEAFQWTDALEEASEIILHAKHLNEEMIEYRRMSDSYKNW
;
A
#
# COMPACT_ATOMS: atom_id res chain seq x y z
N THR A 1 -6.65 -15.17 11.98
CA THR A 1 -7.87 -15.15 11.15
C THR A 1 -7.61 -14.75 9.70
N GLU A 2 -6.50 -14.10 9.42
CA GLU A 2 -6.13 -13.66 8.05
C GLU A 2 -5.24 -14.66 7.30
N LEU A 3 -5.07 -15.85 7.84
CA LEU A 3 -4.34 -16.93 7.18
C LEU A 3 -4.87 -17.23 5.76
N ILE A 4 -6.19 -17.14 5.57
CA ILE A 4 -6.82 -17.34 4.26
C ILE A 4 -6.33 -16.30 3.23
N VAL A 5 -6.12 -15.05 3.66
CA VAL A 5 -5.61 -13.96 2.81
C VAL A 5 -4.17 -14.22 2.42
N HIS A 6 -3.29 -14.49 3.39
CA HIS A 6 -1.89 -14.81 3.11
C HIS A 6 -1.75 -16.00 2.16
N ARG A 7 -2.52 -17.06 2.38
CA ARG A 7 -2.52 -18.25 1.49
C ARG A 7 -2.98 -17.92 0.08
N ALA A 8 -3.98 -17.05 -0.08
CA ALA A 8 -4.46 -16.62 -1.40
C ALA A 8 -3.39 -15.81 -2.14
N ILE A 9 -2.71 -14.90 -1.43
CA ILE A 9 -1.62 -14.08 -1.99
C ILE A 9 -0.47 -14.99 -2.47
N TYR A 10 0.01 -15.91 -1.63
CA TYR A 10 1.07 -16.85 -2.04
C TYR A 10 0.70 -17.75 -3.22
N LYS A 11 -0.59 -18.07 -3.37
CA LYS A 11 -1.05 -18.86 -4.54
C LYS A 11 -1.16 -18.03 -5.82
N ALA A 12 -1.44 -16.74 -5.69
CA ALA A 12 -1.74 -15.86 -6.83
C ALA A 12 -0.52 -15.10 -7.34
N THR A 13 0.55 -15.01 -6.54
CA THR A 13 1.75 -14.23 -6.82
C THR A 13 3.02 -15.05 -6.66
N PRO A 14 4.15 -14.63 -7.25
CA PRO A 14 5.45 -15.27 -7.02
C PRO A 14 6.11 -14.83 -5.71
N ALA A 15 5.42 -14.16 -4.80
CA ALA A 15 5.95 -13.67 -3.55
C ALA A 15 6.43 -14.82 -2.65
N LEU A 16 7.55 -14.62 -1.97
CA LEU A 16 8.08 -15.51 -0.94
C LEU A 16 7.86 -14.95 0.47
N ALA A 17 7.45 -13.68 0.57
CA ALA A 17 7.10 -13.02 1.82
C ALA A 17 5.86 -12.14 1.66
N VAL A 18 5.05 -12.10 2.70
CA VAL A 18 3.87 -11.22 2.81
C VAL A 18 3.90 -10.56 4.18
N VAL A 19 3.84 -9.23 4.20
CA VAL A 19 3.69 -8.44 5.42
C VAL A 19 2.30 -7.81 5.43
N HIS A 20 1.55 -8.05 6.50
CA HIS A 20 0.32 -7.34 6.81
C HIS A 20 0.54 -6.43 8.00
N ALA A 21 0.15 -5.18 7.90
CA ALA A 21 0.31 -4.18 8.94
C ALA A 21 -0.84 -3.18 8.97
N HIS A 22 -0.97 -2.48 10.09
CA HIS A 22 -1.98 -1.44 10.31
C HIS A 22 -1.35 -0.05 10.47
N PRO A 23 -0.75 0.52 9.41
CA PRO A 23 -0.14 1.84 9.44
C PRO A 23 -1.23 2.92 9.62
N ARG A 24 -1.11 3.71 10.66
CA ARG A 24 -2.23 4.54 11.18
C ARG A 24 -2.61 5.69 10.26
N VAL A 25 -1.61 6.38 9.70
CA VAL A 25 -1.87 7.52 8.82
C VAL A 25 -2.37 7.03 7.48
N ALA A 26 -1.82 5.94 6.95
CA ALA A 26 -2.33 5.32 5.73
C ALA A 26 -3.78 4.82 5.91
N ILE A 27 -4.14 4.27 7.09
CA ILE A 27 -5.55 3.92 7.40
C ILE A 27 -6.43 5.17 7.28
N ALA A 28 -6.06 6.28 7.92
CA ALA A 28 -6.83 7.51 7.86
C ALA A 28 -7.00 8.04 6.43
N LEU A 29 -5.94 8.04 5.63
CA LEU A 29 -5.98 8.44 4.22
C LEU A 29 -6.89 7.52 3.38
N SER A 30 -6.88 6.22 3.66
CA SER A 30 -7.67 5.23 2.93
C SER A 30 -9.18 5.44 3.05
N LEU A 31 -9.65 6.15 4.09
CA LEU A 31 -11.07 6.42 4.31
C LEU A 31 -11.64 7.43 3.31
N SER A 32 -10.80 8.22 2.64
CA SER A 32 -11.22 9.27 1.72
C SER A 32 -10.57 9.18 0.32
N ARG A 33 -9.75 8.16 0.06
CA ARG A 33 -8.99 8.03 -1.20
C ARG A 33 -9.11 6.63 -1.75
N ASP A 34 -9.10 6.51 -3.08
CA ASP A 34 -9.06 5.22 -3.79
C ASP A 34 -7.63 4.79 -4.12
N GLU A 35 -6.68 5.69 -3.94
CA GLU A 35 -5.24 5.41 -4.02
C GLU A 35 -4.46 6.38 -3.13
N ILE A 36 -3.34 5.93 -2.59
CA ILE A 36 -2.39 6.78 -1.88
C ILE A 36 -1.22 7.03 -2.82
N VAL A 37 -1.05 8.30 -3.22
CA VAL A 37 0.01 8.73 -4.13
C VAL A 37 1.00 9.57 -3.35
N PRO A 38 2.25 9.10 -3.15
CA PRO A 38 3.29 9.87 -2.50
C PRO A 38 3.55 11.20 -3.22
N ILE A 39 3.85 12.24 -2.46
CA ILE A 39 4.15 13.59 -2.97
C ILE A 39 5.63 13.96 -2.83
N ASP A 40 6.38 13.16 -2.11
CA ASP A 40 7.81 13.28 -1.87
C ASP A 40 8.63 12.43 -2.86
N ASN A 41 9.94 12.68 -2.89
CA ASN A 41 10.84 12.00 -3.81
C ASN A 41 10.96 10.50 -3.50
N GLU A 42 11.22 10.12 -2.25
CA GLU A 42 11.48 8.74 -1.87
C GLU A 42 10.23 7.88 -1.96
N GLY A 43 9.12 8.33 -1.39
CA GLY A 43 7.86 7.61 -1.47
C GLY A 43 7.39 7.41 -2.91
N SER A 44 7.52 8.41 -3.77
CA SER A 44 7.15 8.30 -5.18
C SER A 44 8.08 7.36 -5.97
N TYR A 45 9.36 7.31 -5.62
CA TYR A 45 10.33 6.38 -6.20
C TYR A 45 10.04 4.93 -5.80
N LEU A 46 9.79 4.68 -4.51
CA LEU A 46 9.58 3.34 -3.97
C LEU A 46 8.19 2.77 -4.30
N LEU A 47 7.15 3.59 -4.21
CA LEU A 47 5.76 3.13 -4.25
C LEU A 47 4.96 3.60 -5.45
N LYS A 48 5.39 4.62 -6.18
CA LYS A 48 4.63 5.25 -7.25
C LYS A 48 3.20 5.61 -6.82
N LYS A 49 2.37 4.61 -6.57
CA LYS A 49 1.04 4.70 -5.96
C LYS A 49 0.65 3.39 -5.29
N VAL A 50 -0.20 3.48 -4.28
CA VAL A 50 -0.75 2.33 -3.56
C VAL A 50 -2.26 2.32 -3.74
N PRO A 51 -2.84 1.31 -4.41
CA PRO A 51 -4.29 1.22 -4.58
C PRO A 51 -4.96 0.92 -3.24
N VAL A 52 -6.13 1.53 -3.04
CA VAL A 52 -7.02 1.27 -1.90
C VAL A 52 -8.20 0.45 -2.40
N VAL A 53 -8.27 -0.80 -1.97
CA VAL A 53 -9.38 -1.70 -2.30
C VAL A 53 -10.39 -1.74 -1.18
N SER A 54 -11.66 -2.01 -1.53
CA SER A 54 -12.75 -2.12 -0.58
C SER A 54 -13.43 -3.46 -0.69
N VAL A 55 -13.86 -4.00 0.44
CA VAL A 55 -14.70 -5.20 0.52
C VAL A 55 -15.82 -4.96 1.53
N GLU A 56 -16.89 -5.71 1.43
CA GLU A 56 -18.03 -5.56 2.33
C GLU A 56 -17.65 -5.91 3.79
N PHE A 57 -16.87 -6.99 3.96
CA PHE A 57 -16.39 -7.45 5.27
C PHE A 57 -14.85 -7.60 5.24
N ALA A 58 -14.17 -6.66 5.87
CA ALA A 58 -12.70 -6.58 5.90
C ALA A 58 -12.09 -7.44 7.04
N SER A 59 -12.54 -8.69 7.21
CA SER A 59 -12.04 -9.56 8.27
C SER A 59 -12.04 -11.02 7.84
N GLY A 60 -10.94 -11.50 7.26
CA GLY A 60 -10.68 -12.91 6.98
C GLY A 60 -11.66 -13.61 6.05
N THR A 61 -12.34 -12.88 5.17
CA THR A 61 -13.32 -13.42 4.24
C THR A 61 -12.68 -13.91 2.94
N ARG A 62 -13.38 -14.78 2.21
CA ARG A 62 -12.97 -15.20 0.86
C ARG A 62 -12.90 -14.00 -0.09
N GLN A 63 -13.89 -13.10 -0.05
CA GLN A 63 -13.92 -11.89 -0.87
C GLN A 63 -12.67 -11.03 -0.63
N MET A 64 -12.30 -10.81 0.64
CA MET A 64 -11.09 -10.09 1.00
C MET A 64 -9.82 -10.76 0.42
N ALA A 65 -9.74 -12.09 0.57
CA ALA A 65 -8.60 -12.86 0.08
C ALA A 65 -8.45 -12.78 -1.44
N GLU A 66 -9.53 -12.93 -2.19
CA GLU A 66 -9.55 -12.86 -3.65
C GLU A 66 -9.23 -11.44 -4.15
N THR A 67 -9.84 -10.41 -3.57
CA THR A 67 -9.62 -9.01 -3.94
C THR A 67 -8.17 -8.58 -3.73
N LEU A 68 -7.59 -8.89 -2.57
CA LEU A 68 -6.20 -8.54 -2.25
C LEU A 68 -5.21 -9.34 -3.10
N ALA A 69 -5.44 -10.63 -3.26
CA ALA A 69 -4.57 -11.48 -4.07
C ALA A 69 -4.57 -11.06 -5.54
N ASP A 70 -5.71 -10.63 -6.08
CA ASP A 70 -5.81 -10.15 -7.45
C ASP A 70 -5.07 -8.82 -7.65
N ALA A 71 -5.27 -7.86 -6.75
CA ALA A 71 -4.58 -6.58 -6.80
C ALA A 71 -3.05 -6.73 -6.67
N LEU A 72 -2.57 -7.63 -5.81
CA LEU A 72 -1.14 -7.89 -5.60
C LEU A 72 -0.45 -8.62 -6.76
N LYS A 73 -1.17 -9.04 -7.80
CA LYS A 73 -0.55 -9.45 -9.07
C LYS A 73 0.10 -8.29 -9.83
N SER A 74 -0.41 -7.07 -9.62
CA SER A 74 0.01 -5.87 -10.34
C SER A 74 0.72 -4.85 -9.45
N TYR A 75 0.62 -4.96 -8.12
CA TYR A 75 1.18 -4.02 -7.15
C TYR A 75 1.98 -4.74 -6.09
N LYS A 76 3.06 -4.12 -5.62
CA LYS A 76 3.89 -4.65 -4.53
C LYS A 76 3.21 -4.55 -3.17
N ILE A 77 2.36 -3.53 -3.02
CA ILE A 77 1.60 -3.24 -1.82
C ILE A 77 0.21 -2.75 -2.19
N VAL A 78 -0.79 -3.18 -1.44
CA VAL A 78 -2.19 -2.80 -1.60
C VAL A 78 -2.74 -2.45 -0.22
N PHE A 79 -3.62 -1.48 -0.17
CA PHE A 79 -4.27 -1.07 1.08
C PHE A 79 -5.74 -1.52 1.09
N LEU A 80 -6.14 -2.20 2.16
CA LEU A 80 -7.54 -2.49 2.41
C LEU A 80 -8.16 -1.32 3.20
N ARG A 81 -9.18 -0.68 2.61
CA ARG A 81 -9.82 0.51 3.15
C ARG A 81 -10.21 0.36 4.63
N GLY A 82 -9.74 1.28 5.46
CA GLY A 82 -10.05 1.33 6.89
C GLY A 82 -9.44 0.19 7.71
N HIS A 83 -8.59 -0.67 7.12
CA HIS A 83 -8.03 -1.83 7.81
C HIS A 83 -6.51 -1.78 7.87
N GLY A 84 -5.84 -1.99 6.74
CA GLY A 84 -4.38 -2.07 6.72
C GLY A 84 -3.79 -2.40 5.37
N SER A 85 -2.47 -2.50 5.33
CA SER A 85 -1.69 -2.82 4.14
C SER A 85 -1.38 -4.32 4.04
N PHE A 86 -1.25 -4.80 2.80
CA PHE A 86 -0.68 -6.09 2.44
C PHE A 86 0.42 -5.84 1.43
N ALA A 87 1.64 -6.22 1.78
CA ALA A 87 2.82 -6.04 0.95
C ALA A 87 3.46 -7.38 0.63
N THR A 88 4.01 -7.52 -0.57
CA THR A 88 4.69 -8.72 -1.03
C THR A 88 6.15 -8.45 -1.34
N GLY A 89 6.99 -9.47 -1.19
CA GLY A 89 8.41 -9.39 -1.49
C GLY A 89 9.03 -10.76 -1.68
N GLN A 90 10.28 -10.80 -2.11
CA GLN A 90 11.10 -12.01 -2.11
C GLN A 90 11.70 -12.28 -0.73
N THR A 91 11.77 -11.25 0.11
CA THR A 91 12.19 -11.33 1.51
C THR A 91 11.20 -10.58 2.40
N LEU A 92 11.22 -10.86 3.71
CA LEU A 92 10.44 -10.09 4.68
C LEU A 92 10.89 -8.63 4.73
N ASP A 93 12.18 -8.37 4.62
CA ASP A 93 12.73 -7.01 4.62
C ASP A 93 12.19 -6.21 3.44
N GLU A 94 12.13 -6.81 2.24
CA GLU A 94 11.54 -6.15 1.07
C GLU A 94 10.06 -5.82 1.29
N ALA A 95 9.25 -6.78 1.72
CA ALA A 95 7.83 -6.55 1.98
C ALA A 95 7.60 -5.52 3.11
N PHE A 96 8.46 -5.52 4.14
CA PHE A 96 8.43 -4.54 5.21
C PHE A 96 8.78 -3.14 4.71
N GLN A 97 9.79 -3.01 3.84
CA GLN A 97 10.20 -1.73 3.25
C GLN A 97 9.03 -1.02 2.55
N TRP A 98 8.21 -1.76 1.80
CA TRP A 98 7.02 -1.17 1.17
C TRP A 98 6.00 -0.67 2.20
N THR A 99 5.83 -1.39 3.29
CA THR A 99 4.91 -1.02 4.36
C THR A 99 5.38 0.22 5.12
N ASP A 100 6.67 0.28 5.43
CA ASP A 100 7.32 1.41 6.10
C ASP A 100 7.26 2.67 5.23
N ALA A 101 7.67 2.55 3.97
CA ALA A 101 7.61 3.65 3.00
C ALA A 101 6.19 4.19 2.80
N LEU A 102 5.16 3.32 2.85
CA LEU A 102 3.77 3.76 2.77
C LEU A 102 3.36 4.63 3.95
N GLU A 103 3.69 4.25 5.17
CA GLU A 103 3.35 5.06 6.35
C GLU A 103 4.11 6.37 6.34
N GLU A 104 5.41 6.36 6.04
CA GLU A 104 6.22 7.59 5.92
C GLU A 104 5.65 8.55 4.87
N ALA A 105 5.36 8.07 3.66
CA ALA A 105 4.73 8.88 2.62
C ALA A 105 3.36 9.42 3.06
N SER A 106 2.59 8.63 3.79
CA SER A 106 1.28 9.01 4.33
C SER A 106 1.41 10.10 5.39
N GLU A 107 2.40 10.01 6.26
CA GLU A 107 2.71 11.06 7.26
C GLU A 107 3.14 12.36 6.57
N ILE A 108 3.97 12.29 5.53
CA ILE A 108 4.36 13.48 4.75
C ILE A 108 3.13 14.14 4.13
N ILE A 109 2.22 13.38 3.53
CA ILE A 109 0.96 13.91 2.97
C ILE A 109 0.14 14.61 4.06
N LEU A 110 0.02 13.99 5.25
CA LEU A 110 -0.72 14.55 6.37
C LEU A 110 -0.09 15.87 6.86
N HIS A 111 1.23 15.87 7.08
CA HIS A 111 1.96 17.06 7.53
C HIS A 111 1.90 18.20 6.52
N ALA A 112 2.12 17.91 5.24
CA ALA A 112 2.03 18.90 4.17
C ALA A 112 0.63 19.56 4.13
N LYS A 113 -0.43 18.76 4.30
CA LYS A 113 -1.80 19.27 4.40
C LYS A 113 -2.02 20.16 5.62
N HIS A 114 -1.41 19.83 6.75
CA HIS A 114 -1.49 20.63 7.98
C HIS A 114 -0.74 21.97 7.90
N LEU A 115 0.32 22.05 7.12
CA LEU A 115 1.05 23.31 6.92
C LEU A 115 0.20 24.37 6.24
N ASN A 116 -0.79 23.97 5.43
CA ASN A 116 -1.68 24.86 4.69
C ASN A 116 -0.94 25.91 3.83
N GLU A 117 0.19 25.52 3.29
CA GLU A 117 1.03 26.32 2.40
C GLU A 117 0.92 25.78 0.96
N GLU A 118 1.32 26.58 -0.02
CA GLU A 118 1.43 26.12 -1.38
C GLU A 118 2.53 25.06 -1.50
N MET A 119 2.15 23.85 -1.95
CA MET A 119 3.07 22.75 -2.08
C MET A 119 3.67 22.67 -3.46
N ILE A 120 4.97 22.38 -3.49
CA ILE A 120 5.65 21.91 -4.69
C ILE A 120 5.86 20.41 -4.55
N GLU A 121 5.00 19.62 -5.19
CA GLU A 121 5.14 18.16 -5.19
C GLU A 121 6.41 17.75 -5.94
N TYR A 122 7.19 16.85 -5.34
CA TYR A 122 8.43 16.37 -5.92
C TYR A 122 8.34 14.90 -6.32
N ARG A 123 7.70 14.65 -7.45
CA ARG A 123 7.44 13.31 -7.99
C ARG A 123 8.03 13.03 -9.38
N ARG A 124 8.94 13.88 -9.82
CA ARG A 124 9.47 13.81 -11.20
C ARG A 124 10.13 12.48 -11.55
N MET A 125 10.69 11.80 -10.57
CA MET A 125 11.38 10.53 -10.79
C MET A 125 10.44 9.33 -10.95
N SER A 126 9.26 9.35 -10.33
CA SER A 126 8.34 8.21 -10.35
C SER A 126 7.81 7.89 -11.75
N ASP A 127 7.60 8.89 -12.59
CA ASP A 127 7.08 8.70 -13.95
C ASP A 127 8.11 8.08 -14.90
N SER A 128 9.38 8.12 -14.53
CA SER A 128 10.50 7.57 -15.30
C SER A 128 10.70 6.08 -15.08
N TYR A 129 10.16 5.52 -14.00
CA TYR A 129 10.36 4.12 -13.63
C TYR A 129 9.24 3.25 -14.20
N LYS A 130 9.62 2.42 -15.18
CA LYS A 130 8.68 1.52 -15.89
C LYS A 130 8.47 0.17 -15.20
N ASN A 131 9.29 -0.17 -14.20
CA ASN A 131 9.29 -1.49 -13.55
C ASN A 131 8.59 -1.46 -12.21
N TRP A 132 7.32 -1.36 -12.29
CA TRP A 132 6.44 -1.42 -11.12
C TRP A 132 5.57 -2.65 -11.17
#